data_b1ed4e3ef2fd2c144b42ac0ab757c1f1
#
_entry.id   b1ed4e3ef2fd2c144b42ac0ab757c1f1
#
_cell.length_a   1.000
_cell.length_b   1.000
_cell.length_c   1.000
_cell.angle_alpha   90.00
_cell.angle_beta   90.00
_cell.angle_gamma   90.00
#
_symmetry.space_group_name_H-M   'P 1'
#
loop_
_entity.id
_entity.type
_entity.pdbx_description
1 polymer ?
#
loop_
_entity_poly.entity_id
_entity_poly.type
_entity_poly.pdbx_seq_one_letter_code
_entity_poly.pdbx_strand_id
1 'polypeptide(L)'
;MYADDTLAESDTSFQSGTVTMGIDEDDLETMAALLGHTISDGVLTRNAYDTAPYVGLGRIVMKMVNNVTKYKVEFLYKVKFSEPSAENQTRGESVEFATTEIEGTVAALKNGNWSVAQTFATKDEALTYLESLMAAATVNVTLTYNANGGTGTIDPVSVAARTAVTLNDGSTLTAPEGKEFSGWATTDDAETPNATSPYTVTENTTLYAVWTNA
;
A
#
# COMPACT_ATOMS: atom_id res chain seq x y z
N MET A 1 60.58 -2.82 3.54
CA MET A 1 59.27 -2.31 3.96
C MET A 1 58.37 -2.38 2.71
N TYR A 2 57.63 -3.45 2.53
CA TYR A 2 56.69 -3.62 1.41
C TYR A 2 55.32 -3.24 1.93
N ALA A 3 54.76 -2.15 1.39
CA ALA A 3 53.37 -1.85 1.59
C ALA A 3 52.55 -2.70 0.62
N ASP A 4 51.82 -3.64 1.15
CA ASP A 4 50.82 -4.42 0.44
C ASP A 4 49.60 -3.57 0.25
N ASP A 5 49.55 -2.89 -0.90
CA ASP A 5 48.43 -2.03 -1.28
C ASP A 5 47.37 -2.89 -1.99
N THR A 6 46.77 -3.80 -1.25
CA THR A 6 45.58 -4.51 -1.71
C THR A 6 44.42 -3.52 -1.60
N LEU A 7 43.95 -3.05 -2.76
CA LEU A 7 42.68 -2.36 -2.88
C LEU A 7 41.62 -3.18 -2.14
N ALA A 8 41.15 -2.66 -1.01
CA ALA A 8 39.97 -3.22 -0.35
C ALA A 8 38.83 -3.21 -1.38
N GLU A 9 38.34 -4.41 -1.72
CA GLU A 9 37.19 -4.58 -2.59
C GLU A 9 36.04 -3.79 -1.98
N SER A 10 35.65 -2.67 -2.60
CA SER A 10 34.52 -1.90 -2.13
C SER A 10 33.26 -2.68 -2.47
N ASP A 11 32.54 -3.16 -1.46
CA ASP A 11 31.21 -3.72 -1.63
C ASP A 11 30.28 -2.63 -2.17
N THR A 12 29.96 -2.71 -3.47
CA THR A 12 29.07 -1.79 -4.17
C THR A 12 27.64 -2.31 -4.20
N SER A 13 27.27 -3.22 -3.29
CA SER A 13 25.91 -3.74 -3.18
C SER A 13 24.93 -2.62 -2.83
N PHE A 14 23.73 -2.65 -3.43
CA PHE A 14 22.66 -1.69 -3.12
C PHE A 14 22.21 -1.90 -1.67
N GLN A 15 22.38 -0.88 -0.83
CA GLN A 15 21.93 -0.86 0.56
C GLN A 15 20.54 -0.20 0.68
N SER A 16 20.41 1.01 0.18
CA SER A 16 19.18 1.79 0.15
C SER A 16 19.32 2.95 -0.85
N GLY A 17 18.19 3.51 -1.26
CA GLY A 17 18.13 4.71 -2.09
C GLY A 17 17.12 5.70 -1.53
N THR A 18 17.18 6.93 -1.99
CA THR A 18 16.21 7.97 -1.67
C THR A 18 15.48 8.40 -2.94
N VAL A 19 14.19 8.65 -2.84
CA VAL A 19 13.36 9.26 -3.89
C VAL A 19 12.58 10.41 -3.27
N THR A 20 12.57 11.55 -3.98
CA THR A 20 11.75 12.71 -3.59
C THR A 20 10.62 12.86 -4.61
N MET A 21 9.41 13.13 -4.12
CA MET A 21 8.23 13.32 -4.94
C MET A 21 7.46 14.55 -4.45
N GLY A 22 7.07 15.43 -5.40
CA GLY A 22 6.15 16.52 -5.11
C GLY A 22 4.71 16.00 -5.06
N ILE A 23 3.97 16.38 -4.04
CA ILE A 23 2.53 16.10 -3.89
C ILE A 23 1.80 17.43 -3.81
N ASP A 24 0.63 17.51 -4.42
CA ASP A 24 -0.28 18.65 -4.24
C ASP A 24 -0.74 18.67 -2.77
N GLU A 25 -0.67 19.85 -2.13
CA GLU A 25 -1.07 19.99 -0.72
C GLU A 25 -2.54 19.62 -0.49
N ASP A 26 -3.38 19.78 -1.50
CA ASP A 26 -4.82 19.46 -1.42
C ASP A 26 -5.10 17.96 -1.66
N ASP A 27 -4.12 17.16 -2.08
CA ASP A 27 -4.29 15.71 -2.29
C ASP A 27 -4.11 14.93 -0.97
N LEU A 28 -5.06 15.13 -0.06
CA LEU A 28 -5.07 14.48 1.26
C LEU A 28 -5.22 12.95 1.15
N GLU A 29 -5.84 12.44 0.08
CA GLU A 29 -6.03 11.00 -0.14
C GLU A 29 -4.70 10.33 -0.46
N THR A 30 -3.90 10.91 -1.36
CA THR A 30 -2.56 10.43 -1.66
C THR A 30 -1.65 10.51 -0.43
N MET A 31 -1.70 11.59 0.34
CA MET A 31 -0.94 11.71 1.58
C MET A 31 -1.34 10.63 2.59
N ALA A 32 -2.64 10.41 2.80
CA ALA A 32 -3.14 9.35 3.69
C ALA A 32 -2.64 7.97 3.27
N ALA A 33 -2.73 7.67 1.96
CA ALA A 33 -2.30 6.38 1.42
C ALA A 33 -0.78 6.14 1.56
N LEU A 34 0.04 7.16 1.36
CA LEU A 34 1.51 7.04 1.40
C LEU A 34 2.07 7.03 2.82
N LEU A 35 1.42 7.72 3.76
CA LEU A 35 1.89 7.88 5.14
C LEU A 35 1.16 6.99 6.14
N GLY A 36 0.08 6.32 5.70
CA GLY A 36 -0.71 5.42 6.55
C GLY A 36 -1.69 6.13 7.46
N HIS A 37 -2.05 7.38 7.12
CA HIS A 37 -3.05 8.15 7.86
C HIS A 37 -4.47 7.70 7.53
N THR A 38 -5.42 8.11 8.37
CA THR A 38 -6.84 7.87 8.15
C THR A 38 -7.49 9.10 7.52
N ILE A 39 -8.28 8.89 6.45
CA ILE A 39 -9.13 9.93 5.88
C ILE A 39 -10.59 9.50 5.97
N SER A 40 -11.44 10.39 6.45
CA SER A 40 -12.90 10.19 6.54
C SER A 40 -13.60 11.52 6.31
N ASP A 41 -14.57 11.53 5.40
CA ASP A 41 -15.34 12.71 5.02
C ASP A 41 -14.47 13.94 4.65
N GLY A 42 -13.35 13.70 3.97
CA GLY A 42 -12.41 14.75 3.58
C GLY A 42 -11.50 15.26 4.72
N VAL A 43 -11.59 14.66 5.91
CA VAL A 43 -10.74 15.00 7.06
C VAL A 43 -9.59 14.01 7.19
N LEU A 44 -8.35 14.49 7.04
CA LEU A 44 -7.14 13.73 7.27
C LEU A 44 -6.80 13.75 8.77
N THR A 45 -6.77 12.59 9.38
CA THR A 45 -6.38 12.42 10.79
C THR A 45 -5.01 11.75 10.86
N ARG A 46 -4.05 12.39 11.54
CA ARG A 46 -2.71 11.85 11.82
C ARG A 46 -2.66 11.32 13.25
N ASN A 47 -2.16 10.10 13.41
CA ASN A 47 -2.02 9.47 14.72
C ASN A 47 -0.55 9.07 14.95
N ALA A 48 -0.07 9.18 16.18
CA ALA A 48 1.29 8.81 16.54
C ALA A 48 1.63 7.32 16.31
N TYR A 49 0.61 6.48 16.14
CA TYR A 49 0.76 5.05 15.83
C TYR A 49 0.61 4.73 14.34
N ASP A 50 0.37 5.74 13.48
CA ASP A 50 0.30 5.54 12.05
C ASP A 50 1.64 5.01 11.53
N THR A 51 1.57 4.06 10.63
CA THR A 51 2.75 3.47 10.02
C THR A 51 2.65 3.56 8.51
N ALA A 52 3.55 4.32 7.90
CA ALA A 52 3.63 4.42 6.45
C ALA A 52 3.82 3.04 5.82
N PRO A 53 3.04 2.69 4.79
CA PRO A 53 3.19 1.44 4.07
C PRO A 53 4.41 1.42 3.18
N TYR A 54 4.84 0.22 2.80
CA TYR A 54 5.67 0.07 1.61
C TYR A 54 4.78 0.12 0.38
N VAL A 55 5.17 0.92 -0.61
CA VAL A 55 4.48 1.07 -1.89
C VAL A 55 5.42 0.81 -3.06
N GLY A 56 4.89 0.42 -4.20
CA GLY A 56 5.60 0.46 -5.47
C GLY A 56 5.48 1.85 -6.08
N LEU A 57 6.57 2.39 -6.62
CA LEU A 57 6.57 3.69 -7.27
C LEU A 57 7.06 3.55 -8.72
N GLY A 58 6.23 3.95 -9.67
CA GLY A 58 6.55 3.88 -11.09
C GLY A 58 6.37 5.18 -11.82
N ARG A 59 7.20 5.40 -12.85
CA ARG A 59 7.10 6.55 -13.73
C ARG A 59 7.42 6.18 -15.17
N ILE A 60 6.88 6.97 -16.10
CA ILE A 60 7.21 6.91 -17.52
C ILE A 60 7.96 8.18 -17.90
N VAL A 61 9.17 8.04 -18.42
CA VAL A 61 10.01 9.13 -18.88
C VAL A 61 10.07 9.11 -20.40
N MET A 62 9.64 10.20 -21.03
CA MET A 62 9.79 10.38 -22.46
C MET A 62 11.24 10.74 -22.78
N LYS A 63 11.84 10.03 -23.74
CA LYS A 63 13.21 10.25 -24.21
C LYS A 63 13.22 10.37 -25.74
N MET A 64 14.10 11.20 -26.25
CA MET A 64 14.41 11.24 -27.69
C MET A 64 15.75 10.56 -27.93
N VAL A 65 15.76 9.52 -28.78
CA VAL A 65 16.95 8.76 -29.16
C VAL A 65 17.01 8.70 -30.68
N ASN A 66 18.07 9.26 -31.28
CA ASN A 66 18.22 9.34 -32.74
C ASN A 66 17.00 9.93 -33.46
N ASN A 67 16.46 11.03 -32.95
CA ASN A 67 15.27 11.70 -33.45
C ASN A 67 13.97 10.87 -33.39
N VAL A 68 13.96 9.78 -32.61
CA VAL A 68 12.78 8.95 -32.35
C VAL A 68 12.40 9.07 -30.88
N THR A 69 11.11 9.40 -30.64
CA THR A 69 10.57 9.42 -29.26
C THR A 69 10.44 8.00 -28.74
N LYS A 70 10.92 7.76 -27.51
CA LYS A 70 10.81 6.52 -26.77
C LYS A 70 10.32 6.78 -25.37
N TYR A 71 9.74 5.77 -24.73
CA TYR A 71 9.15 5.83 -23.41
C TYR A 71 9.86 4.85 -22.48
N LYS A 72 10.58 5.37 -21.50
CA LYS A 72 11.27 4.55 -20.49
C LYS A 72 10.37 4.43 -19.25
N VAL A 73 10.00 3.22 -18.92
CA VAL A 73 9.40 2.89 -17.62
C VAL A 73 10.52 2.68 -16.60
N GLU A 74 10.36 3.27 -15.44
CA GLU A 74 11.17 3.02 -14.25
C GLU A 74 10.23 2.68 -13.10
N PHE A 75 10.46 1.57 -12.40
CA PHE A 75 9.64 1.13 -11.29
C PHE A 75 10.52 0.72 -10.11
N LEU A 76 10.22 1.28 -8.93
CA LEU A 76 10.83 0.96 -7.65
C LEU A 76 9.88 0.03 -6.89
N TYR A 77 10.34 -1.16 -6.54
CA TYR A 77 9.47 -2.20 -5.97
C TYR A 77 9.03 -1.93 -4.54
N LYS A 78 9.85 -1.23 -3.76
CA LYS A 78 9.63 -1.09 -2.32
C LYS A 78 10.12 0.27 -1.84
N VAL A 79 9.20 1.20 -1.69
CA VAL A 79 9.44 2.56 -1.20
C VAL A 79 8.61 2.78 0.06
N LYS A 80 9.18 3.40 1.06
CA LYS A 80 8.48 3.85 2.27
C LYS A 80 8.68 5.33 2.43
N PHE A 81 7.59 6.10 2.42
CA PHE A 81 7.61 7.54 2.57
C PHE A 81 7.63 7.95 4.04
N SER A 82 8.21 9.11 4.32
CA SER A 82 8.25 9.75 5.63
C SER A 82 7.47 11.07 5.60
N GLU A 83 7.00 11.51 6.77
CA GLU A 83 6.32 12.80 6.91
C GLU A 83 7.17 13.92 6.31
N PRO A 84 6.56 14.82 5.52
CA PRO A 84 7.26 15.98 5.03
C PRO A 84 7.65 16.91 6.19
N SER A 85 8.84 17.52 6.09
CA SER A 85 9.18 18.63 6.99
C SER A 85 8.28 19.82 6.64
N ALA A 86 7.55 20.34 7.62
CA ALA A 86 6.71 21.51 7.42
C ALA A 86 7.58 22.76 7.26
N GLU A 87 7.77 23.24 6.04
CA GLU A 87 8.30 24.57 5.76
C GLU A 87 7.15 25.53 5.47
N ASN A 88 6.82 26.39 6.43
CA ASN A 88 5.82 27.44 6.23
C ASN A 88 6.47 28.61 5.50
N GLN A 89 6.18 28.82 4.22
CA GLN A 89 6.50 30.05 3.51
C GLN A 89 5.47 31.14 3.86
N THR A 90 5.96 32.29 4.33
CA THR A 90 5.14 33.48 4.49
C THR A 90 4.73 34.03 3.12
N ARG A 91 3.44 34.35 2.97
CA ARG A 91 2.78 34.84 1.76
C ARG A 91 3.55 36.04 1.16
N GLY A 92 4.12 35.87 -0.03
CA GLY A 92 4.58 36.94 -0.90
C GLY A 92 3.43 37.48 -1.78
N GLU A 93 3.71 38.52 -2.59
CA GLU A 93 2.72 39.18 -3.48
C GLU A 93 2.25 38.31 -4.67
N SER A 94 2.84 37.13 -4.90
CA SER A 94 2.41 36.15 -5.92
C SER A 94 1.85 34.90 -5.26
N VAL A 95 0.74 34.38 -5.82
CA VAL A 95 0.19 33.07 -5.43
C VAL A 95 1.08 32.01 -6.12
N GLU A 96 2.05 31.48 -5.40
CA GLU A 96 2.76 30.27 -5.80
C GLU A 96 2.02 29.07 -5.20
N PHE A 97 1.68 28.10 -6.05
CA PHE A 97 1.15 26.82 -5.56
C PHE A 97 2.30 26.08 -4.86
N ALA A 98 2.18 25.93 -3.57
CA ALA A 98 3.15 25.18 -2.78
C ALA A 98 2.99 23.69 -3.08
N THR A 99 4.02 23.08 -3.65
CA THR A 99 4.10 21.62 -3.79
C THR A 99 4.88 21.11 -2.59
N THR A 100 4.23 20.29 -1.76
CA THR A 100 4.90 19.63 -0.65
C THR A 100 5.78 18.51 -1.16
N GLU A 101 7.07 18.55 -0.86
CA GLU A 101 8.00 17.47 -1.18
C GLU A 101 7.98 16.41 -0.07
N ILE A 102 7.81 15.14 -0.49
CA ILE A 102 7.85 13.99 0.42
C ILE A 102 9.02 13.09 0.01
N GLU A 103 9.77 12.68 1.01
CA GLU A 103 10.93 11.81 0.82
C GLU A 103 10.58 10.36 1.11
N GLY A 104 11.03 9.47 0.23
CA GLY A 104 10.85 8.03 0.37
C GLY A 104 12.18 7.28 0.37
N THR A 105 12.30 6.31 1.25
CA THR A 105 13.42 5.37 1.29
C THR A 105 13.12 4.16 0.44
N VAL A 106 14.00 3.87 -0.52
CA VAL A 106 13.94 2.69 -1.39
C VAL A 106 14.67 1.54 -0.74
N ALA A 107 14.04 0.38 -0.63
CA ALA A 107 14.63 -0.84 -0.11
C ALA A 107 14.56 -1.98 -1.16
N ALA A 108 15.45 -2.94 -1.04
CA ALA A 108 15.40 -4.14 -1.87
C ALA A 108 14.32 -5.12 -1.38
N LEU A 109 13.77 -5.90 -2.31
CA LEU A 109 12.98 -7.09 -2.02
C LEU A 109 13.85 -8.21 -1.44
N LYS A 110 13.23 -9.26 -0.89
CA LYS A 110 13.97 -10.43 -0.37
C LYS A 110 14.85 -11.14 -1.39
N ASN A 111 14.54 -11.02 -2.69
CA ASN A 111 15.34 -11.58 -3.79
C ASN A 111 16.45 -10.61 -4.27
N GLY A 112 16.67 -9.49 -3.61
CA GLY A 112 17.66 -8.48 -3.95
C GLY A 112 17.22 -7.44 -4.99
N ASN A 113 16.09 -7.62 -5.68
CA ASN A 113 15.59 -6.66 -6.64
C ASN A 113 15.09 -5.38 -5.94
N TRP A 114 15.48 -4.21 -6.42
CA TRP A 114 15.00 -2.92 -5.91
C TRP A 114 14.34 -2.04 -6.98
N SER A 115 14.72 -2.23 -8.25
CA SER A 115 14.11 -1.51 -9.37
C SER A 115 14.10 -2.33 -10.65
N VAL A 116 13.27 -1.92 -11.59
CA VAL A 116 13.30 -2.38 -12.98
C VAL A 116 13.12 -1.17 -13.91
N ALA A 117 13.77 -1.20 -15.07
CA ALA A 117 13.60 -0.21 -16.10
C ALA A 117 13.57 -0.86 -17.49
N GLN A 118 12.63 -0.42 -18.33
CA GLN A 118 12.50 -0.88 -19.70
C GLN A 118 12.07 0.27 -20.63
N THR A 119 12.51 0.24 -21.89
CA THR A 119 12.19 1.26 -22.88
C THR A 119 11.31 0.70 -23.98
N PHE A 120 10.27 1.42 -24.33
CA PHE A 120 9.24 1.07 -25.31
C PHE A 120 9.21 2.05 -26.49
N ALA A 121 8.65 1.61 -27.61
CA ALA A 121 8.48 2.44 -28.78
C ALA A 121 7.27 3.37 -28.65
N THR A 122 6.21 2.94 -27.98
CA THR A 122 4.97 3.68 -27.81
C THR A 122 4.65 3.93 -26.31
N LYS A 123 3.83 4.94 -26.06
CA LYS A 123 3.36 5.25 -24.69
C LYS A 123 2.43 4.16 -24.17
N ASP A 124 1.60 3.57 -25.03
CA ASP A 124 0.63 2.55 -24.64
C ASP A 124 1.31 1.25 -24.20
N GLU A 125 2.38 0.83 -24.89
CA GLU A 125 3.21 -0.30 -24.45
C GLU A 125 3.85 -0.02 -23.09
N ALA A 126 4.35 1.20 -22.89
CA ALA A 126 4.95 1.61 -21.61
C ALA A 126 3.92 1.62 -20.47
N LEU A 127 2.71 2.12 -20.73
CA LEU A 127 1.60 2.11 -19.75
C LEU A 127 1.21 0.68 -19.40
N THR A 128 0.95 -0.18 -20.39
CA THR A 128 0.59 -1.59 -20.17
C THR A 128 1.64 -2.32 -19.33
N TYR A 129 2.92 -2.07 -19.60
CA TYR A 129 4.00 -2.67 -18.82
C TYR A 129 4.04 -2.13 -17.39
N LEU A 130 3.89 -0.81 -17.18
CA LEU A 130 3.83 -0.21 -15.85
C LEU A 130 2.64 -0.76 -15.05
N GLU A 131 1.46 -0.86 -15.65
CA GLU A 131 0.26 -1.43 -15.01
C GLU A 131 0.48 -2.90 -14.61
N SER A 132 1.17 -3.69 -15.44
CA SER A 132 1.51 -5.07 -15.09
C SER A 132 2.46 -5.17 -13.89
N LEU A 133 3.41 -4.24 -13.74
CA LEU A 133 4.30 -4.17 -12.58
C LEU A 133 3.55 -3.74 -11.31
N MET A 134 2.62 -2.79 -11.44
CA MET A 134 1.78 -2.35 -10.34
C MET A 134 0.85 -3.47 -9.85
N ALA A 135 0.23 -4.21 -10.76
CA ALA A 135 -0.59 -5.38 -10.44
C ALA A 135 0.23 -6.48 -9.76
N ALA A 136 1.46 -6.74 -10.23
CA ALA A 136 2.36 -7.72 -9.62
C ALA A 136 2.89 -7.29 -8.24
N ALA A 137 2.99 -5.98 -7.98
CA ALA A 137 3.36 -5.44 -6.69
C ALA A 137 2.23 -5.46 -5.66
N THR A 138 1.00 -5.67 -6.11
CA THR A 138 -0.17 -5.78 -5.24
C THR A 138 -0.12 -7.12 -4.49
N VAL A 139 0.08 -7.06 -3.18
CA VAL A 139 -0.01 -8.25 -2.33
C VAL A 139 -1.49 -8.60 -2.20
N ASN A 140 -1.89 -9.75 -2.76
CA ASN A 140 -3.22 -10.27 -2.50
C ASN A 140 -3.29 -10.88 -1.10
N VAL A 141 -4.33 -10.54 -0.39
CA VAL A 141 -4.66 -11.04 0.94
C VAL A 141 -6.02 -11.73 0.89
N THR A 142 -6.20 -12.70 1.76
CA THR A 142 -7.44 -13.50 1.81
C THR A 142 -8.19 -13.18 3.10
N LEU A 143 -9.46 -12.81 2.94
CA LEU A 143 -10.43 -12.72 4.01
C LEU A 143 -11.21 -14.02 4.08
N THR A 144 -11.09 -14.71 5.20
CA THR A 144 -11.78 -16.00 5.46
C THR A 144 -12.85 -15.79 6.53
N TYR A 145 -13.96 -16.50 6.42
CA TYR A 145 -15.04 -16.47 7.39
C TYR A 145 -15.12 -17.81 8.13
N ASN A 146 -15.22 -17.75 9.45
CA ASN A 146 -15.37 -18.92 10.34
C ASN A 146 -16.73 -18.85 11.03
N ALA A 147 -17.49 -19.91 10.94
CA ALA A 147 -18.83 -19.99 11.55
C ALA A 147 -18.82 -20.01 13.08
N ASN A 148 -17.65 -20.22 13.72
CA ASN A 148 -17.42 -20.10 15.17
C ASN A 148 -18.52 -20.74 16.03
N GLY A 149 -18.70 -22.03 15.89
CA GLY A 149 -19.73 -22.82 16.60
C GLY A 149 -21.08 -22.93 15.89
N GLY A 150 -21.35 -22.11 14.87
CA GLY A 150 -22.43 -22.32 13.91
C GLY A 150 -22.04 -23.34 12.83
N THR A 151 -22.92 -23.53 11.85
CA THR A 151 -22.63 -24.37 10.69
C THR A 151 -22.84 -23.62 9.38
N GLY A 152 -22.30 -24.15 8.28
CA GLY A 152 -22.30 -23.51 6.98
C GLY A 152 -20.89 -22.98 6.62
N THR A 153 -20.75 -22.59 5.38
CA THR A 153 -19.48 -22.06 4.84
C THR A 153 -19.73 -20.81 4.00
N ILE A 154 -18.79 -19.88 4.06
CA ILE A 154 -18.74 -18.70 3.21
C ILE A 154 -17.42 -18.78 2.46
N ASP A 155 -17.46 -18.59 1.13
CA ASP A 155 -16.25 -18.62 0.32
C ASP A 155 -15.30 -17.47 0.73
N PRO A 156 -14.00 -17.74 0.82
CA PRO A 156 -13.02 -16.71 1.12
C PRO A 156 -12.92 -15.69 -0.03
N VAL A 157 -12.65 -14.44 0.33
CA VAL A 157 -12.50 -13.33 -0.61
C VAL A 157 -11.01 -12.98 -0.73
N SER A 158 -10.44 -13.08 -1.95
CA SER A 158 -9.08 -12.66 -2.23
C SER A 158 -9.09 -11.28 -2.87
N VAL A 159 -8.44 -10.31 -2.22
CA VAL A 159 -8.36 -8.91 -2.67
C VAL A 159 -6.95 -8.39 -2.52
N ALA A 160 -6.65 -7.27 -3.19
CA ALA A 160 -5.43 -6.53 -2.91
C ALA A 160 -5.41 -6.08 -1.43
N ALA A 161 -4.24 -6.16 -0.78
CA ALA A 161 -4.09 -5.63 0.57
C ALA A 161 -4.57 -4.17 0.64
N ARG A 162 -5.26 -3.81 1.71
CA ARG A 162 -5.90 -2.51 1.97
C ARG A 162 -7.14 -2.20 1.14
N THR A 163 -7.72 -3.22 0.50
CA THR A 163 -9.03 -3.09 -0.10
C THR A 163 -10.12 -3.16 0.97
N ALA A 164 -11.07 -2.23 0.90
CA ALA A 164 -12.29 -2.28 1.71
C ALA A 164 -13.25 -3.30 1.10
N VAL A 165 -13.66 -4.29 1.90
CA VAL A 165 -14.54 -5.40 1.50
C VAL A 165 -15.87 -5.27 2.23
N THR A 166 -16.98 -5.30 1.51
CA THR A 166 -18.30 -5.46 2.13
C THR A 166 -18.38 -6.84 2.75
N LEU A 167 -18.56 -6.90 4.06
CA LEU A 167 -18.63 -8.17 4.78
C LEU A 167 -19.90 -8.94 4.42
N ASN A 168 -19.80 -10.28 4.43
CA ASN A 168 -20.96 -11.14 4.30
C ASN A 168 -21.92 -10.91 5.48
N ASP A 169 -23.23 -10.96 5.22
CA ASP A 169 -24.28 -10.71 6.22
C ASP A 169 -24.57 -11.91 7.14
N GLY A 170 -23.84 -13.02 6.97
CA GLY A 170 -24.01 -14.23 7.77
C GLY A 170 -25.25 -15.07 7.42
N SER A 171 -26.07 -14.66 6.43
CA SER A 171 -27.34 -15.31 6.08
C SER A 171 -27.20 -16.76 5.61
N THR A 172 -26.00 -17.15 5.16
CA THR A 172 -25.69 -18.54 4.72
C THR A 172 -25.22 -19.43 5.87
N LEU A 173 -25.04 -18.88 7.07
CA LEU A 173 -24.69 -19.63 8.26
C LEU A 173 -25.94 -20.05 9.04
N THR A 174 -25.84 -21.20 9.70
CA THR A 174 -26.87 -21.65 10.64
C THR A 174 -26.36 -21.43 12.06
N ALA A 175 -27.09 -20.67 12.85
CA ALA A 175 -26.76 -20.38 14.22
C ALA A 175 -26.78 -21.62 15.12
N PRO A 176 -25.99 -21.65 16.19
CA PRO A 176 -26.16 -22.60 17.28
C PRO A 176 -27.57 -22.49 17.90
N GLU A 177 -28.05 -23.55 18.59
CA GLU A 177 -29.37 -23.58 19.20
C GLU A 177 -29.56 -22.41 20.20
N GLY A 178 -30.65 -21.65 20.03
CA GLY A 178 -31.01 -20.52 20.88
C GLY A 178 -30.18 -19.26 20.65
N LYS A 179 -29.44 -19.20 19.52
CA LYS A 179 -28.63 -18.03 19.17
C LYS A 179 -28.97 -17.44 17.80
N GLU A 180 -28.61 -16.19 17.62
CA GLU A 180 -28.74 -15.48 16.34
C GLU A 180 -27.41 -14.82 15.95
N PHE A 181 -27.21 -14.56 14.66
CA PHE A 181 -26.02 -13.90 14.14
C PHE A 181 -26.03 -12.42 14.50
N SER A 182 -24.96 -11.96 15.17
CA SER A 182 -24.79 -10.58 15.61
C SER A 182 -23.80 -9.77 14.76
N GLY A 183 -22.87 -10.45 14.10
CA GLY A 183 -21.84 -9.82 13.27
C GLY A 183 -20.53 -10.59 13.27
N TRP A 184 -19.48 -9.91 12.85
CA TRP A 184 -18.15 -10.50 12.70
C TRP A 184 -17.15 -9.94 13.71
N ALA A 185 -16.18 -10.77 14.13
CA ALA A 185 -15.07 -10.36 14.99
C ALA A 185 -13.73 -10.88 14.46
N THR A 186 -12.64 -10.26 14.87
CA THR A 186 -11.27 -10.63 14.51
C THR A 186 -10.68 -11.75 15.39
N THR A 187 -11.36 -12.12 16.46
CA THR A 187 -10.98 -13.22 17.38
C THR A 187 -12.17 -14.15 17.60
N ASP A 188 -11.89 -15.41 17.86
CA ASP A 188 -12.89 -16.47 18.05
C ASP A 188 -13.60 -16.41 19.42
N ASP A 189 -13.02 -15.73 20.38
CA ASP A 189 -13.53 -15.54 21.75
C ASP A 189 -14.31 -14.24 21.95
N ALA A 190 -14.48 -13.43 20.87
CA ALA A 190 -15.16 -12.15 20.98
C ALA A 190 -16.65 -12.31 21.32
N GLU A 191 -17.12 -11.64 22.37
CA GLU A 191 -18.51 -11.61 22.80
C GLU A 191 -19.36 -10.59 22.01
N THR A 192 -18.70 -9.62 21.37
CA THR A 192 -19.35 -8.58 20.55
C THR A 192 -18.63 -8.40 19.22
N PRO A 193 -19.39 -8.08 18.12
CA PRO A 193 -18.76 -7.79 16.84
C PRO A 193 -17.81 -6.60 16.93
N ASN A 194 -16.61 -6.75 16.35
CA ASN A 194 -15.61 -5.69 16.26
C ASN A 194 -15.11 -5.45 14.82
N ALA A 195 -15.60 -6.23 13.85
CA ALA A 195 -15.35 -6.00 12.43
C ALA A 195 -16.58 -5.34 11.78
N THR A 196 -16.42 -4.11 11.33
CA THR A 196 -17.50 -3.33 10.69
C THR A 196 -17.42 -3.40 9.17
N SER A 197 -18.56 -3.39 8.48
CA SER A 197 -18.63 -3.34 7.02
C SER A 197 -18.73 -1.88 6.54
N PRO A 198 -17.91 -1.43 5.55
CA PRO A 198 -16.85 -2.20 4.91
C PRO A 198 -15.63 -2.42 5.81
N TYR A 199 -14.97 -3.58 5.66
CA TYR A 199 -13.76 -3.94 6.41
C TYR A 199 -12.52 -3.84 5.53
N THR A 200 -11.50 -3.10 5.96
CA THR A 200 -10.24 -2.95 5.23
C THR A 200 -9.31 -4.13 5.53
N VAL A 201 -9.06 -4.98 4.53
CA VAL A 201 -8.21 -6.15 4.68
C VAL A 201 -6.77 -5.79 4.40
N THR A 202 -5.91 -5.81 5.42
CA THR A 202 -4.48 -5.44 5.33
C THR A 202 -3.55 -6.63 5.20
N GLU A 203 -3.99 -7.80 5.69
CA GLU A 203 -3.25 -9.07 5.70
C GLU A 203 -4.23 -10.24 5.63
N ASN A 204 -3.74 -11.47 5.49
CA ASN A 204 -4.60 -12.64 5.57
C ASN A 204 -5.34 -12.65 6.91
N THR A 205 -6.66 -12.51 6.86
CA THR A 205 -7.50 -12.31 8.04
C THR A 205 -8.59 -13.36 8.07
N THR A 206 -8.87 -13.91 9.26
CA THR A 206 -10.05 -14.72 9.51
C THR A 206 -11.01 -13.94 10.40
N LEU A 207 -12.25 -13.78 9.94
CA LEU A 207 -13.34 -13.24 10.75
C LEU A 207 -14.19 -14.38 11.30
N TYR A 208 -14.56 -14.25 12.56
CA TYR A 208 -15.32 -15.23 13.31
C TYR A 208 -16.74 -14.72 13.55
N ALA A 209 -17.71 -15.56 13.32
CA ALA A 209 -19.12 -15.24 13.62
C ALA A 209 -19.31 -15.01 15.11
N VAL A 210 -19.99 -13.95 15.46
CA VAL A 210 -20.43 -13.64 16.83
C VAL A 210 -21.91 -13.98 16.95
N TRP A 211 -22.24 -14.80 17.93
CA TRP A 211 -23.58 -15.29 18.20
C TRP A 211 -24.10 -14.72 19.52
N THR A 212 -25.29 -14.11 19.49
CA THR A 212 -25.98 -13.61 20.68
C THR A 212 -27.19 -14.47 20.99
N ASN A 213 -27.73 -14.39 22.21
CA ASN A 213 -28.95 -15.10 22.56
C ASN A 213 -30.12 -14.52 21.78
N ALA A 214 -30.97 -15.39 21.22
CA ALA A 214 -32.18 -15.03 20.47
C ALA A 214 -33.29 -14.54 21.38
#